data_671eb909fb83745cae812c782b9008fe
#
_entry.id   671eb909fb83745cae812c782b9008fe
#
_cell.length_a   1.000
_cell.length_b   1.000
_cell.length_c   1.000
_cell.angle_alpha   90.00
_cell.angle_beta   90.00
_cell.angle_gamma   90.00
#
_symmetry.space_group_name_H-M   'P 1'
#
loop_
_entity.id
_entity.type
_entity.pdbx_description
1 polymer ?
#
loop_
_entity_poly.entity_id
_entity_poly.type
_entity_poly.pdbx_seq_one_letter_code
_entity_poly.pdbx_strand_id
1 'polypeptide(L)'
;MNWKQYAVSLLTTNAVMIFAGYLILRLQGSLFLNPNGTGAMEPTLAFNTIISFMTNTNLQHYAGESGLSYLSQTLVIIFMMFTSAATGYAACMAFIRGITGTGKDMGNFYEDMIRIMTRVLIPISIVIALILVSQGTPENYTANLTVQTLEGKNQDIAMGPMAALVAIKHLGTNGGGFLGANSSTPLENPTILSNMVEMYAMAILPGACVIVFGRMFHDKNKKAQAEKKGTRPIFGRQAGPVFGAMAILFLVGLMICFFAEKAGNPVLEQA
;
A
#
# COMPACT_ATOMS: atom_id res chain seq x y z
N MET A 1 -14.63 -16.55 -14.55
CA MET A 1 -14.44 -17.51 -13.43
C MET A 1 -15.66 -17.49 -12.53
N ASN A 2 -16.08 -18.64 -12.02
CA ASN A 2 -17.03 -18.66 -10.91
C ASN A 2 -16.30 -18.27 -9.59
N TRP A 3 -17.03 -18.05 -8.50
CA TRP A 3 -16.43 -17.59 -7.25
C TRP A 3 -15.38 -18.55 -6.65
N LYS A 4 -15.55 -19.88 -6.80
CA LYS A 4 -14.59 -20.88 -6.33
C LYS A 4 -13.28 -20.80 -7.13
N GLN A 5 -13.39 -20.75 -8.46
CA GLN A 5 -12.23 -20.61 -9.33
C GLN A 5 -11.46 -19.32 -9.05
N TYR A 6 -12.18 -18.20 -8.85
CA TYR A 6 -11.56 -16.91 -8.51
C TYR A 6 -10.82 -16.98 -7.19
N ALA A 7 -11.45 -17.52 -6.14
CA ALA A 7 -10.85 -17.68 -4.82
C ALA A 7 -9.63 -18.63 -4.85
N VAL A 8 -9.72 -19.78 -5.53
CA VAL A 8 -8.59 -20.70 -5.66
C VAL A 8 -7.43 -20.05 -6.41
N SER A 9 -7.69 -19.34 -7.51
CA SER A 9 -6.64 -18.61 -8.26
C SER A 9 -5.93 -17.58 -7.37
N LEU A 10 -6.70 -16.80 -6.61
CA LEU A 10 -6.16 -15.81 -5.66
C LEU A 10 -5.29 -16.49 -4.59
N LEU A 11 -5.80 -17.50 -3.91
CA LEU A 11 -5.09 -18.20 -2.83
C LEU A 11 -3.83 -18.90 -3.33
N THR A 12 -3.90 -19.57 -4.48
CA THR A 12 -2.74 -20.26 -5.06
C THR A 12 -1.64 -19.27 -5.45
N THR A 13 -2.01 -18.15 -6.07
CA THR A 13 -1.05 -17.11 -6.45
C THR A 13 -0.38 -16.51 -5.23
N ASN A 14 -1.15 -16.20 -4.19
CA ASN A 14 -0.60 -15.69 -2.94
C ASN A 14 0.32 -16.71 -2.27
N ALA A 15 -0.06 -18.00 -2.22
CA ALA A 15 0.77 -19.05 -1.64
C ALA A 15 2.13 -19.19 -2.35
N VAL A 16 2.15 -19.12 -3.68
CA VAL A 16 3.41 -19.15 -4.45
C VAL A 16 4.29 -17.96 -4.14
N MET A 17 3.71 -16.75 -4.07
CA MET A 17 4.46 -15.54 -3.74
C MET A 17 4.98 -15.57 -2.30
N ILE A 18 4.19 -16.04 -1.33
CA ILE A 18 4.60 -16.23 0.06
C ILE A 18 5.81 -17.17 0.12
N PHE A 19 5.76 -18.31 -0.55
CA PHE A 19 6.85 -19.28 -0.54
C PHE A 19 8.14 -18.68 -1.14
N ALA A 20 8.04 -18.03 -2.29
CA ALA A 20 9.19 -17.39 -2.94
C ALA A 20 9.79 -16.26 -2.08
N GLY A 21 8.97 -15.39 -1.52
CA GLY A 21 9.42 -14.30 -0.66
C GLY A 21 10.04 -14.80 0.65
N TYR A 22 9.47 -15.85 1.25
CA TYR A 22 10.06 -16.48 2.42
C TYR A 22 11.48 -16.98 2.16
N LEU A 23 11.70 -17.65 1.02
CA LEU A 23 13.03 -18.11 0.64
C LEU A 23 14.02 -16.97 0.47
N ILE A 24 13.61 -15.86 -0.17
CA ILE A 24 14.46 -14.68 -0.34
C ILE A 24 14.86 -14.10 1.02
N LEU A 25 13.93 -13.91 1.94
CA LEU A 25 14.20 -13.40 3.29
C LEU A 25 15.15 -14.30 4.08
N ARG A 26 15.00 -15.63 3.93
CA ARG A 26 15.88 -16.60 4.60
C ARG A 26 17.28 -16.68 4.00
N LEU A 27 17.43 -16.37 2.72
CA LEU A 27 18.69 -16.45 2.00
C LEU A 27 19.36 -15.07 1.79
N GLN A 28 18.76 -13.97 2.24
CA GLN A 28 19.20 -12.61 1.93
C GLN A 28 20.67 -12.33 2.26
N GLY A 29 21.23 -12.99 3.29
CA GLY A 29 22.63 -12.82 3.68
C GLY A 29 23.64 -13.33 2.64
N SER A 30 23.22 -14.23 1.73
CA SER A 30 24.05 -14.78 0.66
C SER A 30 23.68 -14.25 -0.72
N LEU A 31 22.65 -13.42 -0.84
CA LEU A 31 22.20 -12.87 -2.10
C LEU A 31 22.88 -11.53 -2.42
N PHE A 32 22.83 -11.13 -3.69
CA PHE A 32 23.38 -9.85 -4.16
C PHE A 32 22.52 -8.65 -3.68
N LEU A 33 22.96 -7.41 -3.95
CA LEU A 33 22.34 -6.17 -3.46
C LEU A 33 22.19 -6.13 -1.92
N ASN A 34 23.25 -6.56 -1.24
CA ASN A 34 23.36 -6.51 0.22
C ASN A 34 24.62 -5.75 0.66
N PRO A 35 24.73 -4.44 0.34
CA PRO A 35 25.94 -3.65 0.63
C PRO A 35 26.19 -3.45 2.13
N ASN A 36 25.14 -3.54 2.95
CA ASN A 36 25.23 -3.39 4.42
C ASN A 36 25.53 -4.71 5.13
N GLY A 37 25.67 -5.83 4.42
CA GLY A 37 26.00 -7.14 5.01
C GLY A 37 24.91 -7.71 5.92
N THR A 38 23.63 -7.41 5.64
CA THR A 38 22.50 -7.89 6.44
C THR A 38 22.43 -9.42 6.41
N GLY A 39 22.37 -10.07 7.58
CA GLY A 39 22.26 -11.51 7.72
C GLY A 39 20.90 -12.09 7.34
N ALA A 40 20.77 -13.42 7.38
CA ALA A 40 19.50 -14.10 7.15
C ALA A 40 18.46 -13.67 8.19
N MET A 41 17.23 -13.39 7.76
CA MET A 41 16.14 -13.09 8.69
C MET A 41 15.78 -14.34 9.50
N GLU A 42 15.45 -14.20 10.77
CA GLU A 42 15.02 -15.28 11.66
C GLU A 42 13.76 -15.98 11.08
N PRO A 43 13.63 -17.34 11.17
CA PRO A 43 12.55 -18.08 10.50
C PRO A 43 11.14 -17.64 10.83
N THR A 44 10.83 -17.40 12.11
CA THR A 44 9.48 -17.01 12.53
C THR A 44 9.19 -15.58 12.14
N LEU A 45 10.18 -14.69 12.20
CA LEU A 45 10.07 -13.31 11.72
C LEU A 45 9.89 -13.26 10.21
N ALA A 46 10.64 -14.06 9.44
CA ALA A 46 10.49 -14.13 7.99
C ALA A 46 9.09 -14.62 7.60
N PHE A 47 8.56 -15.64 8.29
CA PHE A 47 7.21 -16.13 8.06
C PHE A 47 6.14 -15.06 8.39
N ASN A 48 6.26 -14.42 9.55
CA ASN A 48 5.35 -13.35 9.94
C ASN A 48 5.39 -12.20 8.93
N THR A 49 6.59 -11.76 8.53
CA THR A 49 6.78 -10.67 7.57
C THR A 49 6.11 -10.98 6.23
N ILE A 50 6.38 -12.15 5.66
CA ILE A 50 5.84 -12.47 4.33
C ILE A 50 4.32 -12.61 4.32
N ILE A 51 3.73 -13.21 5.36
CA ILE A 51 2.28 -13.29 5.50
C ILE A 51 1.68 -11.89 5.65
N SER A 52 2.27 -11.07 6.51
CA SER A 52 1.81 -9.71 6.77
C SER A 52 1.81 -8.85 5.50
N PHE A 53 2.88 -8.91 4.71
CA PHE A 53 2.95 -8.15 3.46
C PHE A 53 2.05 -8.70 2.36
N MET A 54 1.89 -10.03 2.26
CA MET A 54 1.00 -10.61 1.25
C MET A 54 -0.48 -10.37 1.53
N THR A 55 -0.86 -10.28 2.80
CA THR A 55 -2.24 -9.99 3.21
C THR A 55 -2.56 -8.48 3.27
N ASN A 56 -1.64 -7.63 2.86
CA ASN A 56 -1.74 -6.16 2.94
C ASN A 56 -1.94 -5.62 4.37
N THR A 57 -1.50 -6.38 5.38
CA THR A 57 -1.54 -5.98 6.79
C THR A 57 -0.35 -5.11 7.16
N ASN A 58 0.82 -5.43 6.64
CA ASN A 58 2.08 -4.70 6.73
C ASN A 58 2.56 -4.38 8.16
N LEU A 59 2.27 -5.27 9.11
CA LEU A 59 2.87 -5.23 10.44
C LEU A 59 4.35 -5.56 10.33
N GLN A 60 5.21 -4.66 10.80
CA GLN A 60 6.65 -4.81 10.83
C GLN A 60 7.15 -5.02 12.27
N HIS A 61 7.85 -6.13 12.48
CA HIS A 61 8.54 -6.45 13.74
C HIS A 61 10.06 -6.45 13.56
N TYR A 62 10.54 -5.61 12.62
CA TYR A 62 11.95 -5.41 12.29
C TYR A 62 12.17 -3.96 11.85
N ALA A 63 13.39 -3.47 11.97
CA ALA A 63 13.85 -2.23 11.36
C ALA A 63 14.30 -2.54 9.92
N GLY A 64 13.66 -1.92 8.92
CA GLY A 64 13.91 -2.27 7.51
C GLY A 64 15.32 -1.92 7.04
N GLU A 65 15.87 -0.82 7.54
CA GLU A 65 17.21 -0.34 7.22
C GLU A 65 18.36 -1.23 7.74
N SER A 66 18.11 -2.04 8.76
CA SER A 66 19.10 -2.94 9.36
C SER A 66 18.74 -4.43 9.22
N GLY A 67 17.44 -4.75 9.10
CA GLY A 67 16.94 -6.12 9.06
C GLY A 67 16.78 -6.70 7.65
N LEU A 68 16.81 -5.87 6.59
CA LEU A 68 16.61 -6.29 5.21
C LEU A 68 17.75 -5.85 4.28
N SER A 69 18.15 -6.76 3.38
CA SER A 69 18.97 -6.40 2.23
C SER A 69 18.15 -5.59 1.22
N TYR A 70 18.79 -4.82 0.35
CA TYR A 70 18.08 -4.06 -0.69
C TYR A 70 17.36 -4.97 -1.71
N LEU A 71 17.93 -6.18 -1.93
CA LEU A 71 17.23 -7.18 -2.72
C LEU A 71 15.90 -7.57 -2.06
N SER A 72 15.91 -7.85 -0.75
CA SER A 72 14.70 -8.17 0.01
C SER A 72 13.72 -7.01 0.03
N GLN A 73 14.20 -5.77 0.19
CA GLN A 73 13.34 -4.58 0.09
C GLN A 73 12.64 -4.50 -1.28
N THR A 74 13.38 -4.74 -2.37
CA THR A 74 12.82 -4.59 -3.73
C THR A 74 11.96 -5.78 -4.13
N LEU A 75 12.50 -7.02 -4.06
CA LEU A 75 11.83 -8.22 -4.58
C LEU A 75 10.83 -8.84 -3.62
N VAL A 76 10.89 -8.51 -2.32
CA VAL A 76 9.90 -9.00 -1.37
C VAL A 76 8.98 -7.87 -0.96
N ILE A 77 9.49 -6.85 -0.28
CA ILE A 77 8.64 -5.83 0.34
C ILE A 77 7.91 -4.99 -0.72
N ILE A 78 8.63 -4.30 -1.61
CA ILE A 78 8.01 -3.46 -2.65
C ILE A 78 7.13 -4.30 -3.58
N PHE A 79 7.63 -5.44 -4.06
CA PHE A 79 6.87 -6.32 -4.94
C PHE A 79 5.59 -6.83 -4.26
N MET A 80 5.66 -7.21 -2.99
CA MET A 80 4.48 -7.66 -2.24
C MET A 80 3.49 -6.53 -1.97
N MET A 81 3.95 -5.31 -1.76
CA MET A 81 3.06 -4.14 -1.66
C MET A 81 2.26 -3.93 -2.94
N PHE A 82 2.88 -4.11 -4.11
CA PHE A 82 2.15 -4.08 -5.39
C PHE A 82 1.17 -5.23 -5.53
N THR A 83 1.61 -6.45 -5.26
CA THR A 83 0.79 -7.65 -5.51
C THR A 83 -0.32 -7.82 -4.48
N SER A 84 -0.09 -7.49 -3.22
CA SER A 84 -1.13 -7.51 -2.18
C SER A 84 -2.21 -6.46 -2.43
N ALA A 85 -1.80 -5.23 -2.77
CA ALA A 85 -2.75 -4.20 -3.17
C ALA A 85 -3.56 -4.60 -4.41
N ALA A 86 -2.90 -5.11 -5.46
CA ALA A 86 -3.59 -5.59 -6.65
C ALA A 86 -4.56 -6.74 -6.35
N THR A 87 -4.19 -7.66 -5.47
CA THR A 87 -5.05 -8.75 -4.99
C THR A 87 -6.29 -8.21 -4.25
N GLY A 88 -6.10 -7.23 -3.36
CA GLY A 88 -7.18 -6.59 -2.63
C GLY A 88 -8.17 -5.87 -3.56
N TYR A 89 -7.67 -5.11 -4.53
CA TYR A 89 -8.51 -4.44 -5.52
C TYR A 89 -9.20 -5.44 -6.48
N ALA A 90 -8.53 -6.52 -6.87
CA ALA A 90 -9.15 -7.58 -7.67
C ALA A 90 -10.30 -8.27 -6.90
N ALA A 91 -10.10 -8.56 -5.62
CA ALA A 91 -11.15 -9.08 -4.74
C ALA A 91 -12.31 -8.09 -4.58
N CYS A 92 -12.03 -6.80 -4.43
CA CYS A 92 -13.03 -5.74 -4.39
C CYS A 92 -13.86 -5.70 -5.69
N MET A 93 -13.23 -5.81 -6.85
CA MET A 93 -13.92 -5.86 -8.14
C MET A 93 -14.83 -7.10 -8.25
N ALA A 94 -14.36 -8.28 -7.83
CA ALA A 94 -15.15 -9.49 -7.78
C ALA A 94 -16.36 -9.33 -6.83
N PHE A 95 -16.16 -8.76 -5.66
CA PHE A 95 -17.22 -8.48 -4.69
C PHE A 95 -18.28 -7.50 -5.25
N ILE A 96 -17.85 -6.40 -5.89
CA ILE A 96 -18.76 -5.46 -6.56
C ILE A 96 -19.58 -6.17 -7.65
N ARG A 97 -18.93 -7.00 -8.48
CA ARG A 97 -19.65 -7.80 -9.50
C ARG A 97 -20.68 -8.75 -8.87
N GLY A 98 -20.34 -9.38 -7.76
CA GLY A 98 -21.26 -10.25 -7.01
C GLY A 98 -22.49 -9.51 -6.50
N ILE A 99 -22.31 -8.37 -5.82
CA ILE A 99 -23.42 -7.57 -5.26
C ILE A 99 -24.26 -6.95 -6.36
N THR A 100 -23.64 -6.44 -7.42
CA THR A 100 -24.38 -5.84 -8.53
C THR A 100 -25.12 -6.89 -9.38
N GLY A 101 -24.86 -8.18 -9.16
CA GLY A 101 -25.59 -9.29 -9.82
C GLY A 101 -25.46 -9.27 -11.34
N THR A 102 -24.33 -8.85 -11.86
CA THR A 102 -24.06 -8.78 -13.31
C THR A 102 -23.84 -10.13 -13.95
N GLY A 103 -24.04 -11.24 -13.21
CA GLY A 103 -23.99 -12.59 -13.75
C GLY A 103 -23.43 -13.62 -12.77
N LYS A 104 -23.34 -14.87 -13.25
CA LYS A 104 -22.69 -15.98 -12.53
C LYS A 104 -21.16 -15.89 -12.57
N ASP A 105 -20.60 -14.91 -13.30
CA ASP A 105 -19.18 -14.74 -13.57
C ASP A 105 -18.61 -13.59 -12.74
N MET A 106 -17.63 -13.91 -11.91
CA MET A 106 -16.92 -12.97 -11.04
C MET A 106 -15.78 -12.23 -11.76
N GLY A 107 -15.58 -12.50 -13.05
CA GLY A 107 -14.44 -12.02 -13.82
C GLY A 107 -13.27 -13.01 -13.84
N ASN A 108 -12.06 -12.50 -14.11
CA ASN A 108 -10.85 -13.29 -14.12
C ASN A 108 -9.83 -12.65 -13.18
N PHE A 109 -9.42 -13.38 -12.13
CA PHE A 109 -8.48 -12.89 -11.12
C PHE A 109 -7.15 -12.39 -11.72
N TYR A 110 -6.56 -13.18 -12.61
CA TYR A 110 -5.28 -12.82 -13.24
C TYR A 110 -5.38 -11.57 -14.11
N GLU A 111 -6.47 -11.45 -14.85
CA GLU A 111 -6.73 -10.28 -15.69
C GLU A 111 -6.96 -9.03 -14.84
N ASP A 112 -7.75 -9.13 -13.77
CA ASP A 112 -7.98 -8.04 -12.84
C ASP A 112 -6.68 -7.60 -12.16
N MET A 113 -5.90 -8.56 -11.63
CA MET A 113 -4.62 -8.30 -10.97
C MET A 113 -3.62 -7.62 -11.91
N ILE A 114 -3.41 -8.17 -13.12
CA ILE A 114 -2.45 -7.61 -14.09
C ILE A 114 -2.89 -6.22 -14.55
N ARG A 115 -4.18 -6.02 -14.83
CA ARG A 115 -4.70 -4.71 -15.25
C ARG A 115 -4.52 -3.65 -14.16
N ILE A 116 -4.81 -3.99 -12.90
CA ILE A 116 -4.65 -3.07 -11.77
C ILE A 116 -3.17 -2.73 -11.59
N MET A 117 -2.28 -3.73 -11.62
CA MET A 117 -0.85 -3.49 -11.49
C MET A 117 -0.31 -2.60 -12.61
N THR A 118 -0.54 -2.98 -13.87
CA THR A 118 0.11 -2.33 -15.02
C THR A 118 -0.53 -1.01 -15.44
N ARG A 119 -1.82 -0.82 -15.20
CA ARG A 119 -2.55 0.38 -15.65
C ARG A 119 -2.84 1.39 -14.56
N VAL A 120 -2.74 0.98 -13.29
CA VAL A 120 -3.08 1.83 -12.14
C VAL A 120 -1.89 1.95 -11.19
N LEU A 121 -1.48 0.85 -10.54
CA LEU A 121 -0.50 0.93 -9.46
C LEU A 121 0.87 1.38 -9.97
N ILE A 122 1.43 0.73 -10.98
CA ILE A 122 2.78 1.04 -11.47
C ILE A 122 2.87 2.47 -12.02
N PRO A 123 2.00 2.93 -12.94
CA PRO A 123 2.12 4.28 -13.50
C PRO A 123 1.99 5.38 -12.44
N ILE A 124 1.03 5.24 -11.52
CA ILE A 124 0.80 6.25 -10.49
C ILE A 124 1.95 6.22 -9.46
N SER A 125 2.43 5.03 -9.05
CA SER A 125 3.57 4.91 -8.14
C SER A 125 4.84 5.53 -8.70
N ILE A 126 5.11 5.39 -10.01
CA ILE A 126 6.26 6.05 -10.64
C ILE A 126 6.16 7.57 -10.50
N VAL A 127 4.99 8.14 -10.77
CA VAL A 127 4.79 9.60 -10.63
C VAL A 127 5.00 10.05 -9.18
N ILE A 128 4.43 9.32 -8.22
CA ILE A 128 4.59 9.62 -6.79
C ILE A 128 6.07 9.50 -6.39
N ALA A 129 6.75 8.42 -6.78
CA ALA A 129 8.17 8.22 -6.47
C ALA A 129 9.05 9.34 -7.01
N LEU A 130 8.82 9.81 -8.24
CA LEU A 130 9.53 10.94 -8.82
C LEU A 130 9.31 12.24 -8.04
N ILE A 131 8.09 12.48 -7.56
CA ILE A 131 7.81 13.63 -6.69
C ILE A 131 8.58 13.49 -5.37
N LEU A 132 8.54 12.32 -4.71
CA LEU A 132 9.23 12.07 -3.47
C LEU A 132 10.74 12.25 -3.61
N VAL A 133 11.35 11.71 -4.67
CA VAL A 133 12.78 11.95 -4.98
C VAL A 133 13.08 13.42 -5.15
N SER A 134 12.23 14.17 -5.85
CA SER A 134 12.41 15.62 -6.00
C SER A 134 12.32 16.41 -4.68
N GLN A 135 11.68 15.81 -3.68
CA GLN A 135 11.59 16.39 -2.32
C GLN A 135 12.74 15.96 -1.40
N GLY A 136 13.58 15.01 -1.83
CA GLY A 136 14.76 14.57 -1.08
C GLY A 136 14.67 13.16 -0.48
N THR A 137 13.60 12.40 -0.75
CA THR A 137 13.54 11.00 -0.33
C THR A 137 14.57 10.17 -1.09
N PRO A 138 15.44 9.38 -0.41
CA PRO A 138 16.45 8.56 -1.07
C PRO A 138 15.88 7.52 -2.03
N GLU A 139 16.56 7.35 -3.18
CA GLU A 139 16.29 6.27 -4.13
C GLU A 139 17.60 5.80 -4.74
N ASN A 140 18.27 4.84 -4.09
CA ASN A 140 19.57 4.34 -4.52
C ASN A 140 19.81 2.92 -3.97
N TYR A 141 20.98 2.35 -4.28
CA TYR A 141 21.42 1.03 -3.79
C TYR A 141 22.83 1.09 -3.17
N THR A 142 23.23 2.27 -2.69
CA THR A 142 24.52 2.45 -2.00
C THR A 142 24.41 1.98 -0.55
N ALA A 143 25.55 1.63 0.07
CA ALA A 143 25.58 1.35 1.50
C ALA A 143 25.14 2.57 2.31
N ASN A 144 24.75 2.35 3.56
CA ASN A 144 24.43 3.41 4.51
C ASN A 144 25.60 4.38 4.62
N LEU A 145 25.29 5.66 4.82
CA LEU A 145 26.27 6.73 4.89
C LEU A 145 26.57 7.03 6.36
N THR A 146 27.80 6.77 6.79
CA THR A 146 28.24 7.15 8.13
C THR A 146 28.67 8.61 8.15
N VAL A 147 28.01 9.43 8.93
CA VAL A 147 28.33 10.84 9.14
C VAL A 147 28.67 11.10 10.60
N GLN A 148 29.51 12.11 10.84
CA GLN A 148 29.83 12.56 12.20
C GLN A 148 28.87 13.68 12.61
N THR A 149 28.20 13.50 13.75
CA THR A 149 27.32 14.53 14.33
C THR A 149 28.13 15.70 14.90
N LEU A 150 27.47 16.81 15.18
CA LEU A 150 28.09 17.97 15.82
C LEU A 150 28.70 17.63 17.19
N GLU A 151 28.21 16.59 17.85
CA GLU A 151 28.70 16.09 19.13
C GLU A 151 29.87 15.10 18.97
N GLY A 152 30.34 14.86 17.73
CA GLY A 152 31.47 13.97 17.45
C GLY A 152 31.13 12.48 17.44
N LYS A 153 29.84 12.11 17.49
CA LYS A 153 29.38 10.70 17.38
C LYS A 153 29.16 10.32 15.94
N ASN A 154 29.43 9.07 15.60
CA ASN A 154 29.08 8.52 14.28
C ASN A 154 27.58 8.19 14.24
N GLN A 155 26.92 8.56 13.16
CA GLN A 155 25.53 8.24 12.86
C GLN A 155 25.44 7.65 11.46
N ASP A 156 24.77 6.50 11.32
CA ASP A 156 24.51 5.90 10.03
C ASP A 156 23.17 6.41 9.47
N ILE A 157 23.25 7.00 8.28
CA ILE A 157 22.08 7.44 7.52
C ILE A 157 21.70 6.32 6.57
N ALA A 158 20.49 5.80 6.72
CA ALA A 158 19.98 4.76 5.86
C ALA A 158 19.82 5.26 4.42
N MET A 159 20.30 4.45 3.48
CA MET A 159 20.11 4.60 2.03
C MET A 159 19.26 3.45 1.51
N GLY A 160 18.86 3.49 0.26
CA GLY A 160 18.10 2.39 -0.36
C GLY A 160 16.97 2.85 -1.28
N PRO A 161 16.16 1.92 -1.81
CA PRO A 161 15.02 2.20 -2.69
C PRO A 161 13.80 2.69 -1.89
N MET A 162 13.97 3.81 -1.20
CA MET A 162 13.02 4.33 -0.22
C MET A 162 11.83 5.00 -0.89
N ALA A 163 12.06 5.84 -1.91
CA ALA A 163 10.98 6.57 -2.59
C ALA A 163 10.02 5.62 -3.33
N ALA A 164 10.55 4.58 -3.98
CA ALA A 164 9.73 3.55 -4.63
C ALA A 164 8.86 2.81 -3.61
N LEU A 165 9.42 2.45 -2.44
CA LEU A 165 8.70 1.79 -1.38
C LEU A 165 7.58 2.69 -0.81
N VAL A 166 7.90 3.94 -0.49
CA VAL A 166 6.95 4.91 0.08
C VAL A 166 5.81 5.18 -0.91
N ALA A 167 6.10 5.30 -2.20
CA ALA A 167 5.10 5.54 -3.23
C ALA A 167 4.04 4.43 -3.26
N ILE A 168 4.45 3.16 -3.36
CA ILE A 168 3.48 2.04 -3.39
C ILE A 168 2.86 1.80 -2.02
N LYS A 169 3.59 2.02 -0.93
CA LYS A 169 3.07 1.92 0.43
C LYS A 169 1.78 2.74 0.61
N HIS A 170 1.81 3.99 0.19
CA HIS A 170 0.66 4.88 0.30
C HIS A 170 -0.41 4.59 -0.76
N LEU A 171 -0.03 4.42 -2.02
CA LEU A 171 -0.99 4.15 -3.10
C LEU A 171 -1.71 2.81 -2.90
N GLY A 172 -0.98 1.78 -2.45
CA GLY A 172 -1.52 0.44 -2.19
C GLY A 172 -2.27 0.32 -0.87
N THR A 173 -2.34 1.39 -0.06
CA THR A 173 -2.89 1.40 1.31
C THR A 173 -2.26 0.35 2.22
N ASN A 174 -0.95 0.13 2.03
CA ASN A 174 -0.20 -0.89 2.77
C ASN A 174 0.05 -0.44 4.23
N GLY A 175 1.07 0.35 4.46
CA GLY A 175 1.55 0.74 5.77
C GLY A 175 2.98 0.24 6.01
N GLY A 176 3.50 0.40 7.21
CA GLY A 176 4.88 0.13 7.52
C GLY A 176 5.82 1.18 6.91
N GLY A 177 6.91 0.77 6.31
CA GLY A 177 7.84 1.66 5.62
C GLY A 177 9.24 1.09 5.53
N PHE A 178 10.11 1.78 4.82
CA PHE A 178 11.51 1.41 4.72
C PHE A 178 12.19 1.44 6.09
N LEU A 179 11.89 2.47 6.89
CA LEU A 179 12.38 2.65 8.26
C LEU A 179 11.40 2.08 9.32
N GLY A 180 10.36 1.40 8.92
CA GLY A 180 9.38 0.80 9.84
C GLY A 180 8.50 1.80 10.62
N ALA A 181 8.50 3.07 10.23
CA ALA A 181 7.92 4.17 10.99
C ALA A 181 6.73 4.87 10.29
N ASN A 182 6.11 4.25 9.31
CA ASN A 182 4.95 4.78 8.57
C ASN A 182 5.13 6.23 8.03
N SER A 183 6.32 6.54 7.49
CA SER A 183 6.70 7.85 6.98
C SER A 183 6.71 8.98 8.03
N SER A 184 6.93 8.65 9.31
CA SER A 184 7.15 9.67 10.35
C SER A 184 8.57 10.21 10.39
N THR A 185 9.46 9.72 9.54
CA THR A 185 10.87 10.13 9.47
C THR A 185 11.09 11.16 8.36
N PRO A 186 12.05 12.11 8.55
CA PRO A 186 12.36 13.10 7.52
C PRO A 186 12.91 12.50 6.22
N LEU A 187 13.44 11.27 6.23
CA LEU A 187 13.94 10.60 5.03
C LEU A 187 12.79 10.05 4.16
N GLU A 188 11.70 9.56 4.76
CA GLU A 188 10.53 9.07 4.03
C GLU A 188 9.56 10.20 3.65
N ASN A 189 9.44 11.24 4.51
CA ASN A 189 8.50 12.36 4.34
C ASN A 189 9.18 13.71 4.68
N PRO A 190 10.05 14.22 3.80
CA PRO A 190 10.90 15.37 4.09
C PRO A 190 10.19 16.74 4.08
N THR A 191 9.04 16.86 3.40
CA THR A 191 8.39 18.17 3.17
C THR A 191 6.88 18.11 3.33
N ILE A 192 6.25 19.27 3.45
CA ILE A 192 4.79 19.39 3.44
C ILE A 192 4.22 18.85 2.13
N LEU A 193 4.91 19.06 1.00
CA LEU A 193 4.44 18.56 -0.30
C LEU A 193 4.48 17.03 -0.35
N SER A 194 5.55 16.39 0.14
CA SER A 194 5.60 14.93 0.23
C SER A 194 4.46 14.39 1.08
N ASN A 195 4.20 14.98 2.24
CA ASN A 195 3.12 14.60 3.13
C ASN A 195 1.74 14.70 2.47
N MET A 196 1.48 15.80 1.74
CA MET A 196 0.22 15.95 1.01
C MET A 196 0.06 14.89 -0.08
N VAL A 197 1.12 14.62 -0.85
CA VAL A 197 1.11 13.59 -1.91
C VAL A 197 0.84 12.21 -1.33
N GLU A 198 1.47 11.86 -0.21
CA GLU A 198 1.26 10.60 0.49
C GLU A 198 -0.20 10.45 0.99
N MET A 199 -0.76 11.50 1.59
CA MET A 199 -2.17 11.52 2.03
C MET A 199 -3.14 11.33 0.87
N TYR A 200 -2.93 12.02 -0.25
CA TYR A 200 -3.76 11.85 -1.44
C TYR A 200 -3.63 10.46 -2.04
N ALA A 201 -2.41 9.90 -2.08
CA ALA A 201 -2.16 8.55 -2.56
C ALA A 201 -2.95 7.51 -1.78
N MET A 202 -3.03 7.61 -0.45
CA MET A 202 -3.82 6.70 0.38
C MET A 202 -5.33 6.79 0.11
N ALA A 203 -5.84 7.96 -0.24
CA ALA A 203 -7.29 8.19 -0.37
C ALA A 203 -7.82 7.88 -1.79
N ILE A 204 -6.99 8.01 -2.83
CA ILE A 204 -7.45 8.02 -4.23
C ILE A 204 -8.05 6.70 -4.68
N LEU A 205 -7.43 5.56 -4.37
CA LEU A 205 -7.90 4.25 -4.83
C LEU A 205 -9.10 3.73 -4.03
N PRO A 206 -9.16 3.82 -2.70
CA PRO A 206 -10.37 3.54 -1.94
C PRO A 206 -11.56 4.38 -2.42
N GLY A 207 -11.35 5.67 -2.66
CA GLY A 207 -12.37 6.54 -3.25
C GLY A 207 -12.83 6.09 -4.63
N ALA A 208 -11.89 5.69 -5.50
CA ALA A 208 -12.22 5.17 -6.83
C ALA A 208 -13.07 3.88 -6.76
N CYS A 209 -12.84 3.00 -5.78
CA CYS A 209 -13.66 1.79 -5.59
C CYS A 209 -15.13 2.11 -5.30
N VAL A 210 -15.39 3.15 -4.50
CA VAL A 210 -16.77 3.60 -4.20
C VAL A 210 -17.46 4.13 -5.47
N ILE A 211 -16.72 4.88 -6.32
CA ILE A 211 -17.25 5.36 -7.60
C ILE A 211 -17.57 4.21 -8.54
N VAL A 212 -16.67 3.23 -8.64
CA VAL A 212 -16.87 2.02 -9.47
C VAL A 212 -18.11 1.25 -9.00
N PHE A 213 -18.24 1.04 -7.70
CA PHE A 213 -19.44 0.41 -7.11
C PHE A 213 -20.72 1.15 -7.52
N GLY A 214 -20.77 2.47 -7.33
CA GLY A 214 -21.94 3.26 -7.68
C GLY A 214 -22.28 3.22 -9.18
N ARG A 215 -21.27 3.21 -10.05
CA ARG A 215 -21.46 3.07 -11.52
C ARG A 215 -21.98 1.71 -11.92
N MET A 216 -21.39 0.64 -11.42
CA MET A 216 -21.81 -0.74 -11.75
C MET A 216 -23.23 -1.02 -11.26
N PHE A 217 -23.59 -0.53 -10.08
CA PHE A 217 -24.95 -0.66 -9.56
C PHE A 217 -25.99 0.13 -10.39
N HIS A 218 -25.61 1.31 -10.89
CA HIS A 218 -26.46 2.13 -11.73
C HIS A 218 -26.74 1.48 -13.09
N ASP A 219 -25.71 0.89 -13.73
CA ASP A 219 -25.85 0.26 -15.05
C ASP A 219 -26.75 -0.98 -15.01
N LYS A 220 -26.79 -1.71 -13.89
CA LYS A 220 -27.74 -2.80 -13.65
C LYS A 220 -29.19 -2.30 -13.65
N ASN A 221 -29.45 -1.22 -12.93
CA ASN A 221 -30.80 -0.65 -12.83
C ASN A 221 -31.28 -0.03 -14.15
N LYS A 222 -30.37 0.42 -15.03
CA LYS A 222 -30.74 0.91 -16.38
C LYS A 222 -31.20 -0.19 -17.32
N LYS A 223 -30.61 -1.40 -17.24
CA LYS A 223 -31.10 -2.57 -18.00
C LYS A 223 -32.52 -2.97 -17.59
N ALA A 224 -32.91 -2.65 -16.34
CA ALA A 224 -34.27 -2.88 -15.84
C ALA A 224 -35.23 -1.70 -16.10
N GLN A 225 -34.72 -0.51 -16.46
CA GLN A 225 -35.48 0.71 -16.72
C GLN A 225 -35.10 1.31 -18.09
N ALA A 226 -35.33 0.58 -19.16
CA ALA A 226 -34.93 0.91 -20.54
C ALA A 226 -35.56 2.21 -21.13
N GLU A 227 -36.22 3.05 -20.34
CA GLU A 227 -37.04 4.15 -20.88
C GLU A 227 -36.76 5.58 -20.35
N LYS A 228 -35.75 5.85 -19.57
CA LYS A 228 -35.49 7.26 -19.21
C LYS A 228 -34.09 7.72 -19.62
N LYS A 229 -34.03 8.47 -20.73
CA LYS A 229 -32.88 9.29 -21.15
C LYS A 229 -32.57 10.34 -20.04
N GLY A 230 -31.57 10.05 -19.21
CA GLY A 230 -30.99 10.99 -18.26
C GLY A 230 -29.46 10.94 -18.33
N THR A 231 -28.78 12.08 -18.19
CA THR A 231 -27.33 12.20 -18.06
C THR A 231 -26.83 11.27 -16.97
N ARG A 232 -25.80 10.46 -17.27
CA ARG A 232 -25.17 9.55 -16.29
C ARG A 232 -24.54 10.39 -15.18
N PRO A 233 -24.99 10.30 -13.91
CA PRO A 233 -24.31 10.98 -12.84
C PRO A 233 -22.90 10.36 -12.66
N ILE A 234 -21.89 11.21 -12.48
CA ILE A 234 -20.48 10.78 -12.33
C ILE A 234 -20.34 9.75 -11.22
N PHE A 235 -21.08 9.90 -10.13
CA PHE A 235 -20.96 9.06 -8.92
C PHE A 235 -21.96 7.90 -8.84
N GLY A 236 -22.99 7.83 -9.65
CA GLY A 236 -24.10 6.89 -9.42
C GLY A 236 -24.89 7.20 -8.13
N ARG A 237 -26.15 6.76 -8.06
CA ARG A 237 -27.02 7.08 -6.89
C ARG A 237 -26.53 6.49 -5.57
N GLN A 238 -25.90 5.32 -5.60
CA GLN A 238 -25.46 4.60 -4.39
C GLN A 238 -24.08 5.03 -3.88
N ALA A 239 -23.22 5.57 -4.73
CA ALA A 239 -21.91 6.08 -4.29
C ALA A 239 -22.02 7.29 -3.37
N GLY A 240 -22.98 8.18 -3.61
CA GLY A 240 -23.17 9.37 -2.78
C GLY A 240 -23.41 9.08 -1.30
N PRO A 241 -24.40 8.26 -0.91
CA PRO A 241 -24.59 7.85 0.47
C PRO A 241 -23.38 7.16 1.11
N VAL A 242 -22.67 6.31 0.35
CA VAL A 242 -21.45 5.64 0.85
C VAL A 242 -20.36 6.67 1.12
N PHE A 243 -20.08 7.58 0.17
CA PHE A 243 -19.13 8.68 0.41
C PHE A 243 -19.54 9.58 1.57
N GLY A 244 -20.85 9.89 1.68
CA GLY A 244 -21.37 10.69 2.80
C GLY A 244 -21.10 10.02 4.15
N ALA A 245 -21.39 8.72 4.26
CA ALA A 245 -21.11 7.96 5.47
C ALA A 245 -19.61 7.91 5.79
N MET A 246 -18.76 7.63 4.79
CA MET A 246 -17.30 7.64 4.94
C MET A 246 -16.79 9.01 5.38
N ALA A 247 -17.26 10.10 4.76
CA ALA A 247 -16.86 11.46 5.10
C ALA A 247 -17.26 11.83 6.54
N ILE A 248 -18.47 11.47 6.97
CA ILE A 248 -18.93 11.72 8.34
C ILE A 248 -18.04 10.97 9.35
N LEU A 249 -17.80 9.68 9.13
CA LEU A 249 -16.94 8.88 10.01
C LEU A 249 -15.51 9.41 10.05
N PHE A 250 -14.96 9.80 8.89
CA PHE A 250 -13.63 10.40 8.79
C PHE A 250 -13.56 11.73 9.57
N LEU A 251 -14.53 12.63 9.36
CA LEU A 251 -14.53 13.93 10.04
C LEU A 251 -14.71 13.79 11.55
N VAL A 252 -15.57 12.88 12.01
CA VAL A 252 -15.72 12.59 13.43
C VAL A 252 -14.40 12.08 14.03
N GLY A 253 -13.76 11.10 13.39
CA GLY A 253 -12.47 10.59 13.82
C GLY A 253 -11.38 11.68 13.82
N LEU A 254 -11.31 12.48 12.76
CA LEU A 254 -10.38 13.60 12.66
C LEU A 254 -10.56 14.61 13.78
N MET A 255 -11.81 14.99 14.09
CA MET A 255 -12.10 15.92 15.18
C MET A 255 -11.72 15.35 16.54
N ILE A 256 -11.97 14.06 16.77
CA ILE A 256 -11.54 13.40 18.03
C ILE A 256 -10.01 13.45 18.15
N CYS A 257 -9.26 13.07 17.11
CA CYS A 257 -7.80 13.13 17.12
C CYS A 257 -7.30 14.58 17.31
N PHE A 258 -7.88 15.55 16.58
CA PHE A 258 -7.48 16.94 16.69
C PHE A 258 -7.67 17.50 18.10
N PHE A 259 -8.79 17.22 18.75
CA PHE A 259 -9.03 17.68 20.12
C PHE A 259 -8.16 16.94 21.14
N ALA A 260 -7.89 15.65 20.92
CA ALA A 260 -6.98 14.89 21.77
C ALA A 260 -5.55 15.45 21.72
N GLU A 261 -5.04 15.72 20.51
CA GLU A 261 -3.72 16.35 20.33
C GLU A 261 -3.67 17.76 20.92
N LYS A 262 -4.72 18.57 20.69
CA LYS A 262 -4.81 19.93 21.24
C LYS A 262 -4.88 19.95 22.76
N ALA A 263 -5.43 18.92 23.40
CA ALA A 263 -5.47 18.80 24.85
C ALA A 263 -4.10 18.54 25.50
N GLY A 264 -3.08 18.22 24.67
CA GLY A 264 -1.73 17.93 25.15
C GLY A 264 -1.59 16.51 25.72
N ASN A 265 -0.34 16.13 25.97
CA ASN A 265 -0.04 14.88 26.67
C ASN A 265 0.51 15.21 28.06
N PRO A 266 -0.25 14.94 29.15
CA PRO A 266 0.18 15.29 30.51
C PRO A 266 1.53 14.68 30.92
N VAL A 267 1.95 13.60 30.27
CA VAL A 267 3.24 12.95 30.53
C VAL A 267 4.40 13.73 29.90
N LEU A 268 4.18 14.35 28.73
CA LEU A 268 5.20 15.16 28.05
C LEU A 268 5.33 16.58 28.64
N GLU A 269 4.27 17.09 29.27
CA GLU A 269 4.29 18.39 29.95
C GLU A 269 5.03 18.34 31.30
N GLN A 270 5.29 17.14 31.83
CA GLN A 270 6.01 16.93 33.10
C GLN A 270 7.48 16.54 32.90
N ALA A 271 7.95 16.37 31.66
CA ALA A 271 9.32 16.05 31.30
C ALA A 271 10.09 17.29 30.80
#